data_82a3ead0f8d39523de8d236f647f5281
#
_entry.id   82a3ead0f8d39523de8d236f647f5281
#
_cell.length_a   1.000
_cell.length_b   1.000
_cell.length_c   1.000
_cell.angle_alpha   90.00
_cell.angle_beta   90.00
_cell.angle_gamma   90.00
#
_symmetry.space_group_name_H-M   'P 1'
#
loop_
_entity.id
_entity.type
_entity.pdbx_description
1 polymer ?
#
loop_
_entity_poly.entity_id
_entity_poly.type
_entity_poly.pdbx_seq_one_letter_code
_entity_poly.pdbx_strand_id
1 'polypeptide(L)'
;MFRGHKLNLQRYYEGLCGKALFLAIWAADCDKVVIENPTPSKVFDFPPHTQAIQPYEYGHPVSKKTLLWERGVQPLVPTNIVIPNANCHEAGTWFMKGGKERQKNRAKTFPGIAKAMAEQWGTL
;
A
#
# COMPACT_ATOMS: atom_id res chain seq x y z
N MET A 1 -16.92 -2.62 -2.02
CA MET A 1 -17.59 -2.23 -3.27
C MET A 1 -18.78 -3.11 -3.60
N PHE A 2 -18.60 -4.40 -3.57
CA PHE A 2 -19.70 -5.33 -3.62
C PHE A 2 -20.00 -5.83 -2.21
N ARG A 3 -21.28 -5.96 -1.90
CA ARG A 3 -21.74 -6.56 -0.67
C ARG A 3 -22.59 -7.77 -1.07
N GLY A 4 -22.02 -8.98 -0.85
CA GLY A 4 -22.57 -10.16 -1.50
C GLY A 4 -22.36 -10.06 -3.00
N HIS A 5 -23.41 -10.19 -3.79
CA HIS A 5 -23.36 -10.03 -5.25
C HIS A 5 -23.90 -8.68 -5.72
N LYS A 6 -24.13 -7.74 -4.77
CA LYS A 6 -24.68 -6.42 -5.10
C LYS A 6 -23.62 -5.34 -4.96
N LEU A 7 -23.59 -4.42 -5.92
CA LEU A 7 -22.71 -3.26 -5.88
C LEU A 7 -23.12 -2.33 -4.75
N ASN A 8 -22.14 -1.97 -3.90
CA ASN A 8 -22.30 -0.93 -2.89
C ASN A 8 -21.95 0.42 -3.54
N LEU A 9 -22.97 1.18 -3.91
CA LEU A 9 -22.79 2.43 -4.65
C LEU A 9 -21.97 3.47 -3.88
N GLN A 10 -22.15 3.54 -2.55
CA GLN A 10 -21.38 4.49 -1.73
C GLN A 10 -19.90 4.17 -1.77
N ARG A 11 -19.54 2.91 -1.59
CA ARG A 11 -18.13 2.49 -1.62
C ARG A 11 -17.55 2.61 -3.03
N TYR A 12 -18.36 2.37 -4.04
CA TYR A 12 -17.94 2.55 -5.43
C TYR A 12 -17.61 4.01 -5.72
N TYR A 13 -18.47 4.94 -5.28
CA TYR A 13 -18.24 6.37 -5.42
C TYR A 13 -16.96 6.80 -4.70
N GLU A 14 -16.77 6.36 -3.46
CA GLU A 14 -15.56 6.65 -2.68
C GLU A 14 -14.31 6.12 -3.39
N GLY A 15 -14.39 4.93 -3.97
CA GLY A 15 -13.29 4.36 -4.73
C GLY A 15 -12.96 5.14 -5.98
N LEU A 16 -13.98 5.67 -6.68
CA LEU A 16 -13.75 6.54 -7.84
C LEU A 16 -13.05 7.84 -7.45
N CYS A 17 -13.43 8.42 -6.30
CA CYS A 17 -12.75 9.60 -5.77
C CYS A 17 -11.30 9.29 -5.41
N GLY A 18 -11.04 8.15 -4.81
CA GLY A 18 -9.69 7.69 -4.50
C GLY A 18 -8.85 7.48 -5.75
N LYS A 19 -9.43 6.89 -6.80
CA LYS A 19 -8.75 6.73 -8.08
C LYS A 19 -8.42 8.08 -8.71
N ALA A 20 -9.34 9.04 -8.64
CA ALA A 20 -9.11 10.37 -9.19
C ALA A 20 -7.93 11.05 -8.49
N LEU A 21 -7.85 10.95 -7.16
CA LEU A 21 -6.72 11.46 -6.39
C LEU A 21 -5.42 10.75 -6.77
N PHE A 22 -5.45 9.43 -6.88
CA PHE A 22 -4.29 8.64 -7.30
C PHE A 22 -3.76 9.13 -8.66
N LEU A 23 -4.65 9.26 -9.64
CA LEU A 23 -4.25 9.69 -10.99
C LEU A 23 -3.72 11.12 -11.00
N ALA A 24 -4.28 12.01 -10.17
CA ALA A 24 -3.78 13.38 -10.04
C ALA A 24 -2.35 13.40 -9.49
N ILE A 25 -2.07 12.60 -8.48
CA ILE A 25 -0.72 12.48 -7.89
C ILE A 25 0.23 11.83 -8.90
N TRP A 26 -0.21 10.76 -9.55
CA TRP A 26 0.62 10.04 -10.52
C TRP A 26 0.99 10.90 -11.73
N ALA A 27 0.09 11.81 -12.13
CA ALA A 27 0.32 12.73 -13.24
C ALA A 27 0.96 14.06 -12.83
N ALA A 28 1.30 14.23 -11.54
CA ALA A 28 1.85 15.48 -11.03
C ALA A 28 3.16 15.83 -11.76
N ASP A 29 3.37 17.11 -11.97
CA ASP A 29 4.61 17.63 -12.57
C ASP A 29 5.71 17.65 -11.50
N CYS A 30 6.25 16.47 -11.25
CA CYS A 30 7.29 16.23 -10.25
C CYS A 30 8.21 15.12 -10.77
N ASP A 31 9.51 15.32 -10.65
CA ASP A 31 10.52 14.39 -11.15
C ASP A 31 10.48 13.05 -10.42
N LYS A 32 10.13 13.05 -9.15
CA LYS A 32 10.14 11.87 -8.30
C LYS A 32 8.78 11.71 -7.65
N VAL A 33 8.11 10.62 -7.98
CA VAL A 33 6.79 10.31 -7.42
C VAL A 33 6.78 8.86 -6.97
N VAL A 34 6.30 8.62 -5.77
CA VAL A 34 6.07 7.29 -5.25
C VAL A 34 4.69 7.25 -4.62
N ILE A 35 3.90 6.28 -5.02
CA ILE A 35 2.60 6.01 -4.42
C ILE A 35 2.61 4.60 -3.88
N GLU A 36 2.23 4.43 -2.63
CA GLU A 36 2.07 3.13 -1.99
C GLU A 36 0.59 2.86 -1.80
N ASN A 37 0.16 1.68 -2.17
CA ASN A 37 -1.24 1.31 -2.04
C ASN A 37 -1.37 -0.23 -2.00
N PRO A 38 -2.35 -0.76 -1.25
CA PRO A 38 -2.66 -2.19 -1.37
C PRO A 38 -3.23 -2.48 -2.76
N THR A 39 -3.38 -3.77 -3.08
CA THR A 39 -3.93 -4.16 -4.38
C THR A 39 -5.32 -3.56 -4.57
N PRO A 40 -5.49 -2.68 -5.57
CA PRO A 40 -6.80 -2.07 -5.80
C PRO A 40 -7.79 -3.08 -6.39
N SER A 41 -9.06 -2.80 -6.22
CA SER A 41 -10.09 -3.60 -6.86
C SER A 41 -10.02 -3.45 -8.38
N LYS A 42 -10.17 -4.57 -9.09
CA LYS A 42 -10.09 -4.60 -10.55
C LYS A 42 -11.13 -3.72 -11.22
N VAL A 43 -12.25 -3.44 -10.54
CA VAL A 43 -13.32 -2.62 -11.08
C VAL A 43 -12.88 -1.19 -11.37
N PHE A 44 -11.82 -0.70 -10.72
CA PHE A 44 -11.32 0.66 -10.92
C PHE A 44 -10.27 0.80 -12.01
N ASP A 45 -9.72 -0.29 -12.49
CA ASP A 45 -8.75 -0.30 -13.59
C ASP A 45 -7.59 0.68 -13.37
N PHE A 46 -6.86 0.49 -12.27
CA PHE A 46 -5.66 1.28 -11.98
C PHE A 46 -4.55 0.98 -12.98
N PRO A 47 -3.66 1.95 -13.25
CA PRO A 47 -2.48 1.66 -14.07
C PRO A 47 -1.61 0.59 -13.39
N PRO A 48 -0.77 -0.12 -14.15
CA PRO A 48 0.07 -1.18 -13.58
C PRO A 48 1.08 -0.60 -12.59
N HIS A 49 1.26 -1.30 -11.48
CA HIS A 49 2.27 -0.94 -10.49
C HIS A 49 3.68 -1.24 -11.02
N THR A 50 4.67 -0.57 -10.46
CA THR A 50 6.07 -0.76 -10.86
C THR A 50 6.79 -1.80 -10.00
N GLN A 51 6.36 -1.95 -8.74
CA GLN A 51 6.98 -2.87 -7.80
C GLN A 51 5.96 -3.37 -6.79
N ALA A 52 6.10 -4.61 -6.35
CA ALA A 52 5.35 -5.16 -5.22
C ALA A 52 6.32 -5.49 -4.09
N ILE A 53 5.98 -5.12 -2.88
CA ILE A 53 6.81 -5.37 -1.69
C ILE A 53 6.02 -6.07 -0.61
N GLN A 54 6.74 -6.64 0.34
CA GLN A 54 6.17 -7.32 1.50
C GLN A 54 6.85 -6.83 2.78
N PRO A 55 6.10 -6.68 3.90
CA PRO A 55 6.72 -6.29 5.17
C PRO A 55 7.82 -7.25 5.63
N TYR A 56 7.74 -8.54 5.29
CA TYR A 56 8.77 -9.50 5.70
C TYR A 56 10.11 -9.27 4.99
N GLU A 57 10.14 -8.48 3.94
CA GLU A 57 11.38 -8.09 3.26
C GLU A 57 12.09 -6.94 4.00
N TYR A 58 11.41 -6.35 4.98
CA TYR A 58 11.87 -5.16 5.73
C TYR A 58 11.84 -5.37 7.24
N GLY A 59 11.89 -6.62 7.68
CA GLY A 59 12.08 -6.95 9.09
C GLY A 59 10.81 -7.21 9.90
N HIS A 60 9.63 -7.20 9.26
CA HIS A 60 8.38 -7.49 9.95
C HIS A 60 7.86 -8.86 9.53
N PRO A 61 7.69 -9.83 10.44
CA PRO A 61 7.32 -11.20 10.07
C PRO A 61 5.85 -11.33 9.66
N VAL A 62 5.42 -10.49 8.74
CA VAL A 62 4.03 -10.38 8.28
C VAL A 62 4.01 -10.32 6.76
N SER A 63 3.06 -10.99 6.12
CA SER A 63 2.83 -10.80 4.71
C SER A 63 1.63 -9.88 4.48
N LYS A 64 1.84 -8.85 3.67
CA LYS A 64 0.82 -7.90 3.24
C LYS A 64 1.29 -7.31 1.92
N LYS A 65 0.82 -7.89 0.84
CA LYS A 65 1.22 -7.42 -0.49
C LYS A 65 0.90 -5.94 -0.65
N THR A 66 1.93 -5.15 -0.87
CA THR A 66 1.87 -3.70 -1.01
C THR A 66 2.43 -3.33 -2.37
N LEU A 67 1.70 -2.53 -3.13
CA LEU A 67 2.10 -2.13 -4.46
C LEU A 67 2.69 -0.73 -4.44
N LEU A 68 3.74 -0.54 -5.24
CA LEU A 68 4.37 0.77 -5.42
C LEU A 68 4.25 1.19 -6.88
N TRP A 69 3.90 2.45 -7.07
CA TRP A 69 3.98 3.14 -8.36
C TRP A 69 5.09 4.16 -8.21
N GLU A 70 6.19 3.93 -8.92
CA GLU A 70 7.44 4.69 -8.76
C GLU A 70 7.83 5.36 -10.06
N ARG A 71 8.25 6.62 -9.96
CA ARG A 71 8.80 7.36 -11.09
C ARG A 71 9.95 8.22 -10.60
N GLY A 72 11.10 8.16 -11.30
CA GLY A 72 12.26 8.95 -10.96
C GLY A 72 13.09 8.44 -9.80
N VAL A 73 12.79 7.25 -9.29
CA VAL A 73 13.55 6.61 -8.22
C VAL A 73 13.88 5.17 -8.60
N GLN A 74 14.91 4.61 -7.98
CA GLN A 74 15.26 3.21 -8.14
C GLN A 74 14.26 2.33 -7.39
N PRO A 75 14.03 1.08 -7.82
CA PRO A 75 13.21 0.16 -7.05
C PRO A 75 13.72 0.00 -5.62
N LEU A 76 12.80 -0.12 -4.67
CA LEU A 76 13.16 -0.29 -3.27
C LEU A 76 13.81 -1.65 -3.06
N VAL A 77 14.96 -1.67 -2.41
CA VAL A 77 15.73 -2.90 -2.15
C VAL A 77 15.36 -3.45 -0.78
N PRO A 78 15.08 -4.76 -0.65
CA PRO A 78 14.85 -5.37 0.66
C PRO A 78 16.03 -5.14 1.60
N THR A 79 15.74 -4.85 2.88
CA THR A 79 16.77 -4.53 3.87
C THR A 79 16.98 -5.61 4.90
N ASN A 80 15.95 -6.39 5.22
CA ASN A 80 16.03 -7.41 6.25
C ASN A 80 14.94 -8.46 6.00
N ILE A 81 15.26 -9.48 5.23
CA ILE A 81 14.31 -10.53 4.87
C ILE A 81 14.16 -11.48 6.04
N VAL A 82 12.95 -11.57 6.57
CA VAL A 82 12.59 -12.49 7.66
C VAL A 82 11.51 -13.45 7.18
N ILE A 83 11.34 -14.55 7.89
CA ILE A 83 10.31 -15.53 7.54
C ILE A 83 8.95 -15.04 8.03
N PRO A 84 7.96 -14.86 7.14
CA PRO A 84 6.63 -14.46 7.58
C PRO A 84 5.95 -15.60 8.33
N ASN A 85 5.47 -15.31 9.53
CA ASN A 85 4.75 -16.28 10.35
C ASN A 85 3.25 -16.02 10.43
N ALA A 86 2.80 -14.92 9.81
CA ALA A 86 1.39 -14.55 9.75
C ALA A 86 1.14 -13.65 8.53
N ASN A 87 -0.09 -13.63 8.04
CA ASN A 87 -0.51 -12.60 7.09
C ASN A 87 -1.13 -11.42 7.85
N CYS A 88 -1.45 -10.34 7.16
CA CYS A 88 -1.98 -9.14 7.80
C CYS A 88 -3.36 -9.36 8.46
N HIS A 89 -4.07 -10.42 8.07
CA HIS A 89 -5.34 -10.77 8.68
C HIS A 89 -5.14 -11.62 9.93
N GLU A 90 -4.14 -12.51 9.91
CA GLU A 90 -3.80 -13.39 11.02
C GLU A 90 -3.01 -12.67 12.11
N ALA A 91 -2.20 -11.70 11.73
CA ALA A 91 -1.45 -10.86 12.66
C ALA A 91 -2.36 -9.80 13.28
N GLY A 92 -3.51 -10.19 13.76
CA GLY A 92 -4.54 -9.28 14.30
C GLY A 92 -4.06 -8.33 15.39
N THR A 93 -2.93 -8.66 16.04
CA THR A 93 -2.32 -7.79 17.04
C THR A 93 -1.87 -6.44 16.49
N TRP A 94 -1.56 -6.38 15.22
CA TRP A 94 -1.15 -5.12 14.56
C TRP A 94 -2.35 -4.23 14.25
N PHE A 95 -3.53 -4.82 14.12
CA PHE A 95 -4.74 -4.13 13.67
C PHE A 95 -5.93 -4.44 14.57
N MET A 96 -5.66 -4.75 15.84
CA MET A 96 -6.60 -5.41 16.74
C MET A 96 -7.82 -4.64 17.14
N LYS A 97 -7.79 -3.34 17.06
CA LYS A 97 -8.92 -2.57 17.53
C LYS A 97 -9.89 -2.34 16.38
N GLY A 98 -11.15 -2.60 16.62
CA GLY A 98 -12.20 -2.42 15.62
C GLY A 98 -12.45 -0.95 15.28
N GLY A 99 -13.29 -0.71 14.29
CA GLY A 99 -13.76 0.63 13.93
C GLY A 99 -12.68 1.52 13.32
N LYS A 100 -12.74 2.79 13.66
CA LYS A 100 -11.85 3.82 13.07
C LYS A 100 -10.38 3.55 13.37
N GLU A 101 -10.07 3.05 14.54
CA GLU A 101 -8.68 2.79 14.93
C GLU A 101 -8.07 1.64 14.11
N ARG A 102 -8.85 0.57 13.88
CA ARG A 102 -8.43 -0.53 13.03
C ARG A 102 -8.14 -0.04 11.60
N GLN A 103 -9.01 0.79 11.05
CA GLN A 103 -8.85 1.36 9.73
C GLN A 103 -7.60 2.24 9.66
N LYS A 104 -7.37 3.07 10.66
CA LYS A 104 -6.19 3.93 10.76
C LYS A 104 -4.90 3.09 10.81
N ASN A 105 -4.88 2.04 11.63
CA ASN A 105 -3.71 1.18 11.76
C ASN A 105 -3.41 0.41 10.47
N ARG A 106 -4.43 -0.02 9.75
CA ARG A 106 -4.26 -0.71 8.46
C ARG A 106 -3.70 0.18 7.37
N ALA A 107 -3.91 1.50 7.49
CA ALA A 107 -3.40 2.47 6.53
C ALA A 107 -1.94 2.86 6.77
N LYS A 108 -1.38 2.54 7.95
CA LYS A 108 -0.01 2.91 8.28
C LYS A 108 1.00 2.06 7.51
N THR A 109 2.04 2.72 7.03
CA THR A 109 3.20 2.04 6.46
C THR A 109 4.02 1.39 7.57
N PHE A 110 4.49 0.17 7.34
CA PHE A 110 5.36 -0.50 8.31
C PHE A 110 6.66 0.28 8.49
N PRO A 111 7.13 0.44 9.74
CA PRO A 111 8.33 1.25 10.02
C PRO A 111 9.58 0.83 9.24
N GLY A 112 9.79 -0.47 9.03
CA GLY A 112 10.93 -0.94 8.25
C GLY A 112 10.86 -0.52 6.79
N ILE A 113 9.68 -0.50 6.20
CA ILE A 113 9.46 -0.02 4.84
C ILE A 113 9.72 1.48 4.77
N ALA A 114 9.16 2.24 5.70
CA ALA A 114 9.35 3.69 5.75
C ALA A 114 10.83 4.05 5.92
N LYS A 115 11.55 3.32 6.77
CA LYS A 115 12.99 3.50 6.96
C LYS A 115 13.76 3.22 5.68
N ALA A 116 13.44 2.13 4.98
CA ALA A 116 14.08 1.80 3.71
C ALA A 116 13.86 2.90 2.67
N MET A 117 12.64 3.42 2.57
CA MET A 117 12.34 4.53 1.66
C MET A 117 13.15 5.77 2.00
N ALA A 118 13.24 6.12 3.29
CA ALA A 118 14.01 7.29 3.72
C ALA A 118 15.50 7.12 3.43
N GLU A 119 16.06 5.96 3.70
CA GLU A 119 17.48 5.70 3.48
C GLU A 119 17.85 5.59 2.01
N GLN A 120 17.02 4.94 1.20
CA GLN A 120 17.33 4.69 -0.21
C GLN A 120 16.92 5.84 -1.13
N TRP A 121 15.89 6.59 -0.77
CA TRP A 121 15.37 7.67 -1.61
C TRP A 121 15.54 9.07 -1.02
N GLY A 122 15.75 9.16 0.28
CA GLY A 122 15.80 10.46 0.97
C GLY A 122 17.00 11.33 0.62
N THR A 123 18.03 10.75 0.00
CA THR A 123 19.24 11.48 -0.40
C THR A 123 19.32 11.76 -1.90
N LEU A 124 18.27 11.46 -2.61
CA LEU A 124 18.21 11.64 -4.07
C LEU A 124 18.00 13.10 -4.46
#